data_b5ab0778795df2a0aa75b142ea06b488
#
_entry.id   b5ab0778795df2a0aa75b142ea06b488
#
_cell.length_a   1.000
_cell.length_b   1.000
_cell.length_c   1.000
_cell.angle_alpha   90.00
_cell.angle_beta   90.00
_cell.angle_gamma   90.00
#
_symmetry.space_group_name_H-M   'P 1'
#
loop_
_entity.id
_entity.type
_entity.pdbx_description
1 polymer ?
#
loop_
_entity_poly.entity_id
_entity_poly.type
_entity_poly.pdbx_seq_one_letter_code
_entity_poly.pdbx_strand_id
1 'polypeptide(L)'
;MDPLLLAGLPLLPVAFVLWMRRRHPGVPRGWQISQSEAAILHRRLHRCVDETRRAVARAGEGVSIDQLKSLTEDLHDQAIAIDTKLVEASQLPNKARHKAVLELKYRVIETEKLAVRVRELAVDMARPRIEDADDGNQRLRERLEAIDQARREAFEIGRTSAPPEQRNPDRREEPGSR
;
A
#
# COMPACT_ATOMS: atom_id res chain seq x y z
N MET A 1 -4.40 -45.82 18.62
CA MET A 1 -4.94 -44.72 17.77
C MET A 1 -5.21 -43.55 18.69
N ASP A 2 -4.33 -42.55 18.64
CA ASP A 2 -4.35 -41.41 19.58
C ASP A 2 -5.48 -40.44 19.24
N PRO A 3 -6.44 -40.20 20.16
CA PRO A 3 -7.56 -39.29 19.93
C PRO A 3 -7.12 -37.78 19.87
N LEU A 4 -5.88 -37.48 20.16
CA LEU A 4 -5.32 -36.12 20.14
C LEU A 4 -5.12 -35.55 18.73
N LEU A 5 -5.04 -36.38 17.69
CA LEU A 5 -4.87 -35.91 16.30
C LEU A 5 -6.14 -35.37 15.64
N LEU A 6 -7.33 -35.70 16.19
CA LEU A 6 -8.62 -35.25 15.64
C LEU A 6 -9.10 -33.89 16.20
N ALA A 7 -8.55 -33.44 17.34
CA ALA A 7 -8.95 -32.18 17.97
C ALA A 7 -8.37 -30.92 17.30
N GLY A 8 -7.30 -31.06 16.50
CA GLY A 8 -6.64 -29.93 15.83
C GLY A 8 -7.24 -29.48 14.50
N LEU A 9 -8.07 -30.33 13.88
CA LEU A 9 -8.58 -30.10 12.53
C LEU A 9 -9.57 -28.92 12.38
N PRO A 10 -10.47 -28.61 13.34
CA PRO A 10 -11.41 -27.50 13.18
C PRO A 10 -10.82 -26.11 13.47
N LEU A 11 -9.62 -25.99 14.05
CA LEU A 11 -9.00 -24.70 14.38
C LEU A 11 -8.35 -24.03 13.19
N LEU A 12 -7.89 -24.78 12.19
CA LEU A 12 -7.25 -24.25 10.98
C LEU A 12 -8.14 -23.31 10.16
N PRO A 13 -9.40 -23.62 9.87
CA PRO A 13 -10.26 -22.72 9.12
C PRO A 13 -10.61 -21.46 9.91
N VAL A 14 -10.74 -21.54 11.24
CA VAL A 14 -11.00 -20.39 12.11
C VAL A 14 -9.78 -19.46 12.16
N ALA A 15 -8.59 -20.01 12.34
CA ALA A 15 -7.34 -19.24 12.31
C ALA A 15 -7.12 -18.59 10.93
N PHE A 16 -7.43 -19.28 9.84
CA PHE A 16 -7.36 -18.76 8.48
C PHE A 16 -8.36 -17.61 8.26
N VAL A 17 -9.60 -17.76 8.74
CA VAL A 17 -10.63 -16.70 8.65
C VAL A 17 -10.26 -15.50 9.50
N LEU A 18 -9.72 -15.70 10.71
CA LEU A 18 -9.25 -14.61 11.57
C LEU A 18 -8.01 -13.92 10.98
N TRP A 19 -7.08 -14.66 10.38
CA TRP A 19 -5.93 -14.13 9.68
C TRP A 19 -6.34 -13.31 8.43
N MET A 20 -7.29 -13.80 7.63
CA MET A 20 -7.88 -13.01 6.52
C MET A 20 -8.59 -11.75 7.01
N ARG A 21 -9.27 -11.81 8.17
CA ARG A 21 -9.96 -10.63 8.75
C ARG A 21 -8.98 -9.53 9.20
N ARG A 22 -7.80 -9.90 9.66
CA ARG A 22 -6.76 -8.95 10.08
C ARG A 22 -6.08 -8.26 8.91
N ARG A 23 -6.07 -8.88 7.73
CA ARG A 23 -5.37 -8.36 6.56
C ARG A 23 -6.06 -7.17 5.88
N HIS A 24 -7.39 -7.11 5.93
CA HIS A 24 -8.17 -6.09 5.20
C HIS A 24 -9.38 -5.64 6.04
N PRO A 25 -9.17 -4.88 7.13
CA PRO A 25 -10.26 -4.38 7.94
C PRO A 25 -11.14 -3.43 7.10
N GLY A 26 -12.43 -3.72 7.01
CA GLY A 26 -13.40 -2.86 6.33
C GLY A 26 -13.72 -3.20 4.86
N VAL A 27 -12.96 -4.05 4.20
CA VAL A 27 -13.23 -4.44 2.80
C VAL A 27 -14.34 -5.49 2.74
N PRO A 28 -15.37 -5.32 1.85
CA PRO A 28 -16.44 -6.30 1.69
C PRO A 28 -15.90 -7.67 1.25
N ARG A 29 -16.34 -8.73 1.95
CA ARG A 29 -15.91 -10.12 1.66
C ARG A 29 -16.12 -10.54 0.20
N GLY A 30 -17.18 -10.02 -0.44
CA GLY A 30 -17.50 -10.30 -1.84
C GLY A 30 -16.50 -9.74 -2.85
N TRP A 31 -15.59 -8.83 -2.45
CA TRP A 31 -14.62 -8.23 -3.37
C TRP A 31 -13.58 -9.20 -3.90
N GLN A 32 -13.36 -10.31 -3.23
CA GLN A 32 -12.46 -11.35 -3.72
C GLN A 32 -12.92 -11.99 -5.04
N ILE A 33 -14.24 -12.10 -5.23
CA ILE A 33 -14.87 -12.70 -6.43
C ILE A 33 -15.61 -11.68 -7.29
N SER A 34 -15.85 -10.47 -6.78
CA SER A 34 -16.59 -9.42 -7.50
C SER A 34 -15.80 -8.92 -8.71
N GLN A 35 -16.52 -8.66 -9.81
CA GLN A 35 -16.01 -8.05 -11.03
C GLN A 35 -16.20 -6.52 -11.04
N SER A 36 -16.63 -5.90 -9.93
CA SER A 36 -16.73 -4.45 -9.84
C SER A 36 -15.35 -3.80 -9.99
N GLU A 37 -15.30 -2.60 -10.60
CA GLU A 37 -14.05 -1.88 -10.84
C GLU A 37 -13.29 -1.62 -9.53
N ALA A 38 -13.99 -1.26 -8.46
CA ALA A 38 -13.40 -1.08 -7.12
C ALA A 38 -12.75 -2.38 -6.60
N ALA A 39 -13.41 -3.52 -6.76
CA ALA A 39 -12.86 -4.82 -6.34
C ALA A 39 -11.64 -5.25 -7.17
N ILE A 40 -11.62 -4.93 -8.45
CA ILE A 40 -10.46 -5.19 -9.32
C ILE A 40 -9.27 -4.34 -8.88
N LEU A 41 -9.48 -3.05 -8.63
CA LEU A 41 -8.45 -2.13 -8.15
C LEU A 41 -7.88 -2.57 -6.80
N HIS A 42 -8.74 -2.95 -5.85
CA HIS A 42 -8.33 -3.54 -4.57
C HIS A 42 -7.38 -4.74 -4.76
N ARG A 43 -7.80 -5.74 -5.56
CA ARG A 43 -6.98 -6.95 -5.77
C ARG A 43 -5.64 -6.66 -6.44
N ARG A 44 -5.61 -5.72 -7.40
CA ARG A 44 -4.38 -5.30 -8.08
C ARG A 44 -3.41 -4.65 -7.10
N LEU A 45 -3.91 -3.70 -6.32
CA LEU A 45 -3.13 -2.96 -5.34
C LEU A 45 -2.49 -3.89 -4.31
N HIS A 46 -3.28 -4.76 -3.68
CA HIS A 46 -2.75 -5.69 -2.68
C HIS A 46 -1.80 -6.73 -3.25
N ARG A 47 -2.05 -7.22 -4.46
CA ARG A 47 -1.11 -8.11 -5.13
C ARG A 47 0.25 -7.43 -5.30
N CYS A 48 0.27 -6.19 -5.77
CA CYS A 48 1.49 -5.45 -6.01
C CYS A 48 2.27 -5.20 -4.71
N VAL A 49 1.60 -4.81 -3.63
CA VAL A 49 2.21 -4.60 -2.30
C VAL A 49 2.74 -5.92 -1.72
N ASP A 50 1.97 -7.01 -1.81
CA ASP A 50 2.40 -8.34 -1.34
C ASP A 50 3.63 -8.87 -2.13
N GLU A 51 3.69 -8.65 -3.43
CA GLU A 51 4.84 -9.02 -4.27
C GLU A 51 6.08 -8.22 -3.87
N THR A 52 5.92 -6.91 -3.62
CA THR A 52 7.01 -6.05 -3.15
C THR A 52 7.52 -6.50 -1.80
N ARG A 53 6.63 -6.76 -0.83
CA ARG A 53 6.99 -7.26 0.50
C ARG A 53 7.78 -8.58 0.40
N ARG A 54 7.37 -9.49 -0.47
CA ARG A 54 8.10 -10.75 -0.69
C ARG A 54 9.46 -10.54 -1.33
N ALA A 55 9.60 -9.57 -2.22
CA ALA A 55 10.89 -9.25 -2.83
C ALA A 55 11.86 -8.65 -1.81
N VAL A 56 11.41 -7.70 -1.00
CA VAL A 56 12.20 -7.09 0.08
C VAL A 56 12.60 -8.13 1.13
N ALA A 57 11.68 -9.04 1.52
CA ALA A 57 11.99 -10.11 2.46
C ALA A 57 13.07 -11.09 1.94
N ARG A 58 13.17 -11.27 0.62
CA ARG A 58 14.20 -12.12 0.00
C ARG A 58 15.55 -11.42 -0.19
N ALA A 59 15.58 -10.11 -0.14
CA ALA A 59 16.81 -9.33 -0.32
C ALA A 59 17.79 -9.44 0.84
N GLY A 60 17.39 -10.04 1.97
CA GLY A 60 18.25 -10.30 3.13
C GLY A 60 18.15 -9.25 4.22
N GLU A 61 19.31 -8.92 4.84
CA GLU A 61 19.40 -7.97 5.95
C GLU A 61 20.46 -6.89 5.66
N GLY A 62 20.29 -5.72 6.27
CA GLY A 62 21.19 -4.59 6.16
C GLY A 62 20.45 -3.25 6.18
N VAL A 63 21.19 -2.17 6.45
CA VAL A 63 20.61 -0.81 6.63
C VAL A 63 19.74 -0.39 5.42
N SER A 64 20.20 -0.64 4.20
CA SER A 64 19.45 -0.32 2.98
C SER A 64 18.18 -1.18 2.84
N ILE A 65 18.22 -2.42 3.31
CA ILE A 65 17.05 -3.31 3.31
C ILE A 65 16.03 -2.86 4.36
N ASP A 66 16.48 -2.36 5.51
CA ASP A 66 15.56 -1.83 6.53
C ASP A 66 14.84 -0.57 6.05
N GLN A 67 15.48 0.26 5.24
CA GLN A 67 14.81 1.37 4.55
C GLN A 67 13.76 0.88 3.55
N LEU A 68 14.06 -0.18 2.76
CA LEU A 68 13.09 -0.78 1.85
C LEU A 68 11.92 -1.42 2.62
N LYS A 69 12.16 -2.03 3.78
CA LYS A 69 11.10 -2.55 4.65
C LYS A 69 10.17 -1.43 5.12
N SER A 70 10.74 -0.32 5.62
CA SER A 70 9.96 0.86 6.04
C SER A 70 9.13 1.42 4.89
N LEU A 71 9.73 1.57 3.69
CA LEU A 71 9.01 2.04 2.52
C LEU A 71 7.89 1.08 2.07
N THR A 72 8.10 -0.23 2.26
CA THR A 72 7.07 -1.24 1.97
C THR A 72 5.91 -1.17 2.98
N GLU A 73 6.17 -0.81 4.23
CA GLU A 73 5.14 -0.55 5.24
C GLU A 73 4.36 0.72 4.88
N ASP A 74 5.02 1.80 4.50
CA ASP A 74 4.37 3.03 4.01
C ASP A 74 3.45 2.75 2.80
N LEU A 75 3.90 1.92 1.84
CA LEU A 75 3.08 1.47 0.70
C LEU A 75 1.87 0.65 1.16
N HIS A 76 2.02 -0.17 2.18
CA HIS A 76 0.92 -0.95 2.74
C HIS A 76 -0.14 -0.06 3.38
N ASP A 77 0.29 0.91 4.18
CA ASP A 77 -0.62 1.87 4.83
C ASP A 77 -1.35 2.73 3.80
N GLN A 78 -0.64 3.16 2.75
CA GLN A 78 -1.26 3.85 1.62
C GLN A 78 -2.29 2.98 0.90
N ALA A 79 -2.02 1.69 0.72
CA ALA A 79 -2.97 0.75 0.13
C ALA A 79 -4.24 0.61 0.99
N ILE A 80 -4.12 0.54 2.31
CA ILE A 80 -5.26 0.52 3.24
C ILE A 80 -6.08 1.81 3.12
N ALA A 81 -5.42 2.96 3.05
CA ALA A 81 -6.10 4.25 2.88
C ALA A 81 -6.87 4.34 1.55
N ILE A 82 -6.31 3.82 0.46
CA ILE A 82 -6.99 3.73 -0.84
C ILE A 82 -8.19 2.78 -0.75
N ASP A 83 -8.06 1.63 -0.10
CA ASP A 83 -9.14 0.67 0.08
C ASP A 83 -10.33 1.27 0.83
N THR A 84 -10.07 2.01 1.90
CA THR A 84 -11.12 2.72 2.64
C THR A 84 -11.91 3.61 1.70
N LYS A 85 -11.23 4.39 0.86
CA LYS A 85 -11.86 5.26 -0.14
C LYS A 85 -12.58 4.49 -1.24
N LEU A 86 -12.07 3.33 -1.66
CA LEU A 86 -12.74 2.46 -2.62
C LEU A 86 -14.06 1.90 -2.05
N VAL A 87 -14.07 1.54 -0.76
CA VAL A 87 -15.29 1.10 -0.07
C VAL A 87 -16.31 2.22 0.00
N GLU A 88 -15.90 3.42 0.42
CA GLU A 88 -16.76 4.61 0.43
C GLU A 88 -17.32 4.91 -0.97
N ALA A 89 -16.46 4.92 -1.98
CA ALA A 89 -16.85 5.15 -3.36
C ALA A 89 -17.86 4.10 -3.87
N SER A 90 -17.73 2.84 -3.43
CA SER A 90 -18.65 1.76 -3.83
C SER A 90 -20.09 1.95 -3.34
N GLN A 91 -20.28 2.74 -2.28
CA GLN A 91 -21.57 3.05 -1.67
C GLN A 91 -22.27 4.25 -2.33
N LEU A 92 -21.57 5.01 -3.18
CA LEU A 92 -22.12 6.18 -3.84
C LEU A 92 -23.11 5.82 -4.97
N PRO A 93 -24.05 6.73 -5.33
CA PRO A 93 -24.87 6.60 -6.52
C PRO A 93 -24.05 6.46 -7.80
N ASN A 94 -24.56 5.76 -8.82
CA ASN A 94 -23.80 5.34 -10.00
C ASN A 94 -22.91 6.42 -10.64
N LYS A 95 -23.42 7.63 -10.88
CA LYS A 95 -22.64 8.72 -11.51
C LYS A 95 -21.48 9.19 -10.62
N ALA A 96 -21.73 9.40 -9.34
CA ALA A 96 -20.72 9.82 -8.36
C ALA A 96 -19.68 8.71 -8.13
N ARG A 97 -20.15 7.45 -8.05
CA ARG A 97 -19.29 6.26 -7.92
C ARG A 97 -18.28 6.18 -9.05
N HIS A 98 -18.74 6.29 -10.30
CA HIS A 98 -17.84 6.17 -11.46
C HIS A 98 -16.73 7.22 -11.41
N LYS A 99 -17.06 8.48 -11.12
CA LYS A 99 -16.07 9.55 -10.98
C LYS A 99 -15.07 9.26 -9.86
N ALA A 100 -15.56 8.90 -8.67
CA ALA A 100 -14.71 8.62 -7.50
C ALA A 100 -13.77 7.41 -7.76
N VAL A 101 -14.29 6.33 -8.36
CA VAL A 101 -13.47 5.15 -8.70
C VAL A 101 -12.42 5.48 -9.75
N LEU A 102 -12.73 6.34 -10.73
CA LEU A 102 -11.76 6.79 -11.73
C LEU A 102 -10.61 7.58 -11.10
N GLU A 103 -10.90 8.49 -10.18
CA GLU A 103 -9.88 9.23 -9.43
C GLU A 103 -8.99 8.29 -8.60
N LEU A 104 -9.59 7.31 -7.92
CA LEU A 104 -8.86 6.31 -7.15
C LEU A 104 -8.01 5.39 -8.02
N LYS A 105 -8.44 5.10 -9.26
CA LYS A 105 -7.67 4.32 -10.22
C LYS A 105 -6.30 4.96 -10.53
N TYR A 106 -6.24 6.28 -10.69
CA TYR A 106 -4.95 6.97 -10.88
C TYR A 106 -4.02 6.77 -9.67
N ARG A 107 -4.56 6.85 -8.46
CA ARG A 107 -3.77 6.63 -7.24
C ARG A 107 -3.26 5.20 -7.15
N VAL A 108 -4.09 4.22 -7.48
CA VAL A 108 -3.67 2.81 -7.54
C VAL A 108 -2.52 2.63 -8.53
N ILE A 109 -2.61 3.23 -9.72
CA ILE A 109 -1.55 3.14 -10.74
C ILE A 109 -0.24 3.76 -10.23
N GLU A 110 -0.29 4.92 -9.57
CA GLU A 110 0.92 5.54 -9.02
C GLU A 110 1.53 4.70 -7.88
N THR A 111 0.70 4.16 -6.99
CA THR A 111 1.18 3.24 -5.94
C THR A 111 1.79 1.95 -6.53
N GLU A 112 1.20 1.40 -7.60
CA GLU A 112 1.76 0.25 -8.33
C GLU A 112 3.14 0.58 -8.93
N LYS A 113 3.32 1.76 -9.53
CA LYS A 113 4.62 2.20 -10.07
C LYS A 113 5.69 2.27 -8.98
N LEU A 114 5.37 2.85 -7.83
CA LEU A 114 6.29 2.91 -6.68
C LEU A 114 6.63 1.52 -6.17
N ALA A 115 5.64 0.64 -6.02
CA ALA A 115 5.85 -0.73 -5.59
C ALA A 115 6.76 -1.51 -6.56
N VAL A 116 6.64 -1.30 -7.87
CA VAL A 116 7.53 -1.89 -8.87
C VAL A 116 8.97 -1.39 -8.69
N ARG A 117 9.19 -0.10 -8.50
CA ARG A 117 10.53 0.46 -8.25
C ARG A 117 11.18 -0.11 -6.99
N VAL A 118 10.42 -0.18 -5.88
CA VAL A 118 10.91 -0.78 -4.63
C VAL A 118 11.30 -2.26 -4.83
N ARG A 119 10.49 -3.00 -5.60
CA ARG A 119 10.77 -4.40 -5.92
C ARG A 119 12.03 -4.56 -6.76
N GLU A 120 12.24 -3.71 -7.75
CA GLU A 120 13.43 -3.71 -8.60
C GLU A 120 14.69 -3.43 -7.76
N LEU A 121 14.64 -2.43 -6.88
CA LEU A 121 15.73 -2.13 -5.95
C LEU A 121 16.03 -3.32 -5.03
N ALA A 122 15.00 -3.98 -4.49
CA ALA A 122 15.18 -5.16 -3.66
C ALA A 122 15.83 -6.33 -4.42
N VAL A 123 15.44 -6.55 -5.67
CA VAL A 123 16.06 -7.59 -6.53
C VAL A 123 17.53 -7.26 -6.82
N ASP A 124 17.83 -6.01 -7.11
CA ASP A 124 19.20 -5.58 -7.37
C ASP A 124 20.09 -5.71 -6.13
N MET A 125 19.55 -5.43 -4.94
CA MET A 125 20.27 -5.64 -3.68
C MET A 125 20.49 -7.11 -3.34
N ALA A 126 19.58 -7.99 -3.76
CA ALA A 126 19.67 -9.43 -3.53
C ALA A 126 20.72 -10.13 -4.43
N ARG A 127 21.16 -9.48 -5.50
CA ARG A 127 22.18 -10.07 -6.40
C ARG A 127 23.53 -10.19 -5.69
N PRO A 128 24.16 -11.38 -5.67
CA PRO A 128 25.50 -11.54 -5.13
C PRO A 128 26.48 -10.66 -5.93
N ARG A 129 27.22 -9.80 -5.23
CA ARG A 129 28.23 -8.96 -5.84
C ARG A 129 29.52 -9.75 -6.02
N ILE A 130 29.93 -9.90 -7.28
CA ILE A 130 31.26 -10.44 -7.66
C ILE A 130 32.23 -9.26 -7.97
N GLU A 131 31.97 -8.06 -7.48
CA GLU A 131 32.66 -6.85 -7.92
C GLU A 131 33.39 -6.13 -6.79
N ASP A 132 34.53 -5.50 -7.15
CA ASP A 132 35.51 -4.86 -6.27
C ASP A 132 34.91 -3.85 -5.29
N ALA A 133 35.51 -3.80 -4.08
CA ALA A 133 35.01 -3.04 -2.92
C ALA A 133 34.83 -1.53 -3.14
N ASP A 134 35.58 -0.92 -4.07
CA ASP A 134 35.52 0.53 -4.34
C ASP A 134 34.29 0.96 -5.12
N ASP A 135 33.82 0.15 -6.07
CA ASP A 135 32.61 0.39 -6.84
C ASP A 135 31.34 0.18 -5.98
N GLY A 136 31.45 -0.63 -4.92
CA GLY A 136 30.35 -0.96 -4.03
C GLY A 136 29.79 0.23 -3.27
N ASN A 137 30.65 1.15 -2.82
CA ASN A 137 30.24 2.32 -2.03
C ASN A 137 29.57 3.41 -2.88
N GLN A 138 29.97 3.58 -4.13
CA GLN A 138 29.33 4.54 -5.02
C GLN A 138 27.94 4.08 -5.43
N ARG A 139 27.78 2.81 -5.80
CA ARG A 139 26.48 2.20 -6.12
C ARG A 139 25.53 2.17 -4.93
N LEU A 140 26.06 2.03 -3.70
CA LEU A 140 25.24 2.11 -2.49
C LEU A 140 24.66 3.52 -2.30
N ARG A 141 25.46 4.57 -2.54
CA ARG A 141 24.99 5.96 -2.47
C ARG A 141 23.90 6.24 -3.50
N GLU A 142 24.13 5.86 -4.75
CA GLU A 142 23.14 6.02 -5.83
C GLU A 142 21.80 5.32 -5.50
N ARG A 143 21.85 4.16 -4.86
CA ARG A 143 20.66 3.43 -4.43
C ARG A 143 19.93 4.08 -3.25
N LEU A 144 20.68 4.62 -2.29
CA LEU A 144 20.10 5.36 -1.18
C LEU A 144 19.38 6.63 -1.68
N GLU A 145 20.00 7.34 -2.63
CA GLU A 145 19.37 8.50 -3.28
C GLU A 145 18.08 8.12 -4.01
N ALA A 146 18.06 6.97 -4.70
CA ALA A 146 16.86 6.47 -5.38
C ALA A 146 15.72 6.11 -4.39
N ILE A 147 16.06 5.55 -3.22
CA ILE A 147 15.11 5.25 -2.14
C ILE A 147 14.52 6.55 -1.58
N ASP A 148 15.38 7.54 -1.30
CA ASP A 148 14.95 8.83 -0.78
C ASP A 148 14.07 9.60 -1.78
N GLN A 149 14.34 9.46 -3.07
CA GLN A 149 13.50 10.01 -4.11
C GLN A 149 12.13 9.32 -4.16
N ALA A 150 12.10 7.99 -4.14
CA ALA A 150 10.87 7.22 -4.13
C ALA A 150 10.00 7.56 -2.90
N ARG A 151 10.63 7.78 -1.73
CA ARG A 151 9.96 8.21 -0.50
C ARG A 151 9.35 9.60 -0.64
N ARG A 152 10.08 10.56 -1.23
CA ARG A 152 9.55 11.91 -1.50
C ARG A 152 8.36 11.87 -2.44
N GLU A 153 8.45 11.09 -3.53
CA GLU A 153 7.35 10.92 -4.48
C GLU A 153 6.11 10.31 -3.80
N ALA A 154 6.29 9.30 -2.94
CA ALA A 154 5.20 8.70 -2.17
C ALA A 154 4.53 9.72 -1.22
N PHE A 155 5.33 10.55 -0.57
CA PHE A 155 4.83 11.61 0.32
C PHE A 155 4.07 12.70 -0.42
N GLU A 156 4.53 13.10 -1.61
CA GLU A 156 3.85 14.09 -2.45
C GLU A 156 2.50 13.58 -2.96
N ILE A 157 2.42 12.31 -3.37
CA ILE A 157 1.16 11.66 -3.75
C ILE A 157 0.17 11.70 -2.57
N GLY A 158 0.65 11.45 -1.35
CA GLY A 158 -0.16 11.54 -0.13
C GLY A 158 -0.70 12.96 0.14
N ARG A 159 0.15 13.99 -0.06
CA ARG A 159 -0.23 15.40 0.15
C ARG A 159 -1.20 15.93 -0.91
N THR A 160 -0.98 15.63 -2.16
CA THR A 160 -1.88 16.04 -3.27
C THR A 160 -3.26 15.41 -3.13
N SER A 161 -3.35 14.40 -2.27
CA SER A 161 -4.57 13.66 -1.96
C SER A 161 -5.39 14.25 -0.82
N ALA A 162 -4.88 15.24 -0.07
CA ALA A 162 -5.67 15.96 0.92
C ALA A 162 -6.75 16.77 0.19
N PRO A 163 -8.04 16.62 0.55
CA PRO A 163 -9.08 17.46 -0.02
C PRO A 163 -8.73 18.92 0.29
N PRO A 164 -8.96 19.86 -0.66
CA PRO A 164 -8.81 21.27 -0.35
C PRO A 164 -9.69 21.57 0.85
N GLU A 165 -9.04 22.01 1.93
CA GLU A 165 -9.71 22.47 3.14
C GLU A 165 -10.82 23.43 2.69
N GLN A 166 -12.08 23.04 2.92
CA GLN A 166 -13.22 23.87 2.60
C GLN A 166 -13.03 25.17 3.38
N ARG A 167 -12.47 26.17 2.72
CA ARG A 167 -12.44 27.54 3.18
C ARG A 167 -13.90 27.93 3.36
N ASN A 168 -14.36 27.84 4.63
CA ASN A 168 -15.69 28.28 5.02
C ASN A 168 -15.77 29.80 4.78
N PRO A 169 -16.47 30.30 3.73
CA PRO A 169 -16.53 31.70 3.41
C PRO A 169 -17.46 32.50 4.34
N ASP A 170 -18.09 31.82 5.33
CA ASP A 170 -19.15 32.40 6.17
C ASP A 170 -18.71 32.81 7.59
N ARG A 171 -17.42 33.06 7.81
CA ARG A 171 -17.05 33.81 9.01
C ARG A 171 -17.31 35.31 8.78
N ARG A 172 -18.61 35.67 8.70
CA ARG A 172 -19.07 37.06 8.84
C ARG A 172 -18.61 37.55 10.20
N GLU A 173 -17.73 38.53 10.17
CA GLU A 173 -17.42 39.38 11.30
C GLU A 173 -18.72 40.04 11.77
N GLU A 174 -19.19 39.72 12.96
CA GLU A 174 -20.22 40.47 13.63
C GLU A 174 -19.64 41.85 14.02
N PRO A 175 -20.20 42.95 13.53
CA PRO A 175 -19.77 44.24 13.95
C PRO A 175 -20.26 44.50 15.38
N GLY A 176 -19.34 44.88 16.24
CA GLY A 176 -19.53 45.17 17.64
C GLY A 176 -20.72 46.10 17.91
N SER A 177 -21.52 45.67 18.88
CA SER A 177 -22.56 46.48 19.54
C SER A 177 -21.95 47.18 20.75
N ARG A 178 -22.09 48.47 20.74
CA ARG A 178 -21.81 49.37 21.87
C ARG A 178 -22.78 49.17 23.02
#